data_ee2095c099e438a41f6d2c2526b1ae7d
#
_entry.id   ee2095c099e438a41f6d2c2526b1ae7d
#
_cell.length_a   1.000
_cell.length_b   1.000
_cell.length_c   1.000
_cell.angle_alpha   90.00
_cell.angle_beta   90.00
_cell.angle_gamma   90.00
#
_symmetry.space_group_name_H-M   'P 1'
#
loop_
_entity.id
_entity.type
_entity.pdbx_description
1 polymer ?
#
loop_
_entity_poly.entity_id
_entity_poly.type
_entity_poly.pdbx_seq_one_letter_code
_entity_poly.pdbx_strand_id
1 'polypeptide(L)'
;MIIGIGSDLSDIRRIEKTLERFGDRFTGRTFTAIERERSERKVNAQGGRAASYAKRFAAKEACAKALGTGVPRRGVHWADMGVINLRSGKPTMALTGGAALRLAEITPEGMVPVIHLSLTDDHPYAQAFVIIEALPAPA
;
A
#
# COMPACT_ATOMS: atom_id res chain seq x y z
N MET A 1 16.67 5.43 12.02
CA MET A 1 16.67 3.99 12.34
C MET A 1 15.49 3.30 11.66
N ILE A 2 15.67 2.09 11.22
CA ILE A 2 14.58 1.30 10.63
C ILE A 2 13.68 0.80 11.76
N ILE A 3 12.38 1.07 11.65
CA ILE A 3 11.40 0.64 12.65
C ILE A 3 10.38 -0.35 12.10
N GLY A 4 10.39 -0.60 10.80
CA GLY A 4 9.52 -1.60 10.19
C GLY A 4 9.96 -1.95 8.79
N ILE A 5 9.75 -3.21 8.42
CA ILE A 5 10.03 -3.70 7.07
C ILE A 5 8.92 -4.68 6.69
N GLY A 6 8.50 -4.62 5.44
CA GLY A 6 7.51 -5.54 4.92
C GLY A 6 7.68 -5.76 3.44
N SER A 7 7.33 -6.94 2.99
CA SER A 7 7.25 -7.25 1.57
C SER A 7 6.04 -8.12 1.32
N ASP A 8 5.52 -8.03 0.11
CA ASP A 8 4.41 -8.88 -0.29
C ASP A 8 4.47 -9.17 -1.78
N LEU A 9 4.10 -10.39 -2.13
CA LEU A 9 4.00 -10.85 -3.49
C LEU A 9 2.54 -11.19 -3.76
N SER A 10 1.95 -10.56 -4.77
CA SER A 10 0.56 -10.75 -5.15
C SER A 10 0.46 -11.37 -6.54
N ASP A 11 -0.46 -12.31 -6.71
CA ASP A 11 -0.74 -12.90 -8.02
C ASP A 11 -1.78 -12.05 -8.73
N ILE A 12 -1.38 -11.43 -9.84
CA ILE A 12 -2.25 -10.54 -10.64
C ILE A 12 -3.51 -11.28 -11.09
N ARG A 13 -3.40 -12.57 -11.40
CA ARG A 13 -4.54 -13.38 -11.86
C ARG A 13 -5.60 -13.53 -10.78
N ARG A 14 -5.19 -13.63 -9.50
CA ARG A 14 -6.13 -13.69 -8.37
C ARG A 14 -6.85 -12.36 -8.17
N ILE A 15 -6.14 -11.26 -8.32
CA ILE A 15 -6.73 -9.92 -8.26
C ILE A 15 -7.73 -9.74 -9.40
N GLU A 16 -7.37 -10.18 -10.61
CA GLU A 16 -8.26 -10.12 -11.77
C GLU A 16 -9.56 -10.87 -11.52
N LYS A 17 -9.49 -12.08 -10.99
CA LYS A 17 -10.67 -12.86 -10.63
C LYS A 17 -11.51 -12.19 -9.55
N THR A 18 -10.87 -11.58 -8.57
CA THR A 18 -11.56 -10.88 -7.49
C THR A 18 -12.29 -9.64 -8.04
N LEU A 19 -11.64 -8.91 -8.95
CA LEU A 19 -12.25 -7.76 -9.63
C LEU A 19 -13.49 -8.19 -10.44
N GLU A 20 -13.39 -9.30 -11.18
CA GLU A 20 -14.51 -9.83 -11.95
C GLU A 20 -15.67 -10.26 -11.05
N ARG A 21 -15.37 -10.90 -9.94
CA ARG A 21 -16.37 -11.47 -9.05
C ARG A 21 -17.07 -10.43 -8.19
N PHE A 22 -16.32 -9.48 -7.63
CA PHE A 22 -16.83 -8.54 -6.63
C PHE A 22 -16.89 -7.08 -7.10
N GLY A 23 -16.13 -6.74 -8.15
CA GLY A 23 -16.17 -5.39 -8.72
C GLY A 23 -15.99 -4.28 -7.69
N ASP A 24 -16.92 -3.33 -7.67
CA ASP A 24 -16.87 -2.16 -6.79
C ASP A 24 -16.90 -2.51 -5.29
N ARG A 25 -17.43 -3.65 -4.93
CA ARG A 25 -17.43 -4.09 -3.52
C ARG A 25 -16.03 -4.34 -3.02
N PHE A 26 -15.18 -4.91 -3.89
CA PHE A 26 -13.77 -5.14 -3.57
C PHE A 26 -12.98 -3.84 -3.64
N THR A 27 -13.09 -3.11 -4.75
CA THR A 27 -12.29 -1.89 -4.94
C THR A 27 -12.67 -0.79 -3.95
N GLY A 28 -13.95 -0.65 -3.64
CA GLY A 28 -14.42 0.36 -2.69
C GLY A 28 -14.00 0.09 -1.25
N ARG A 29 -13.90 -1.18 -0.87
CA ARG A 29 -13.49 -1.58 0.48
C ARG A 29 -11.97 -1.49 0.68
N THR A 30 -11.22 -1.78 -0.36
CA THR A 30 -9.79 -2.02 -0.30
C THR A 30 -8.94 -0.81 -0.68
N PHE A 31 -9.39 -0.05 -1.69
CA PHE A 31 -8.58 1.00 -2.30
C PHE A 31 -9.15 2.39 -2.06
N THR A 32 -8.25 3.37 -1.97
CA THR A 32 -8.63 4.77 -1.88
C THR A 32 -9.17 5.28 -3.22
N ALA A 33 -9.84 6.43 -3.20
CA ALA A 33 -10.35 7.05 -4.42
C ALA A 33 -9.21 7.35 -5.42
N ILE A 34 -8.07 7.83 -4.92
CA ILE A 34 -6.89 8.12 -5.74
C ILE A 34 -6.38 6.85 -6.42
N GLU A 35 -6.29 5.76 -5.67
CA GLU A 35 -5.84 4.47 -6.20
C GLU A 35 -6.79 3.93 -7.26
N ARG A 36 -8.10 4.01 -7.01
CA ARG A 36 -9.11 3.56 -7.97
C ARG A 36 -9.04 4.37 -9.27
N GLU A 37 -8.98 5.68 -9.16
CA GLU A 37 -8.87 6.53 -10.34
C GLU A 37 -7.66 6.17 -11.18
N ARG A 38 -6.51 6.00 -10.53
CA ARG A 38 -5.27 5.68 -11.24
C ARG A 38 -5.30 4.31 -11.89
N SER A 39 -5.87 3.30 -11.21
CA SER A 39 -5.95 1.94 -11.73
C SER A 39 -7.00 1.81 -12.86
N GLU A 40 -8.13 2.50 -12.74
CA GLU A 40 -9.16 2.47 -13.78
C GLU A 40 -8.72 3.13 -15.08
N ARG A 41 -7.80 4.08 -15.05
CA ARG A 41 -7.23 4.68 -16.26
C ARG A 41 -6.43 3.69 -17.10
N LYS A 42 -6.02 2.56 -16.51
CA LYS A 42 -5.14 1.58 -17.16
C LYS A 42 -5.88 0.43 -17.83
N VAL A 43 -7.17 0.59 -18.06
CA VAL A 43 -8.03 -0.45 -18.67
C VAL A 43 -7.43 -1.00 -19.98
N ASN A 44 -6.85 -0.14 -20.81
CA ASN A 44 -6.30 -0.53 -22.12
C ASN A 44 -4.78 -0.71 -22.11
N ALA A 45 -4.11 -0.58 -20.96
CA ALA A 45 -2.67 -0.76 -20.89
C ALA A 45 -2.33 -2.25 -20.72
N GLN A 46 -1.19 -2.66 -21.26
CA GLN A 46 -0.69 -4.01 -21.07
C GLN A 46 -0.41 -4.30 -19.61
N GLY A 47 -0.93 -5.41 -19.08
CA GLY A 47 -0.94 -5.71 -17.65
C GLY A 47 -2.01 -4.93 -16.89
N GLY A 48 -2.39 -3.83 -17.41
CA GLY A 48 -3.54 -3.01 -17.22
C GLY A 48 -4.02 -2.77 -15.80
N ARG A 49 -5.33 -2.76 -15.70
CA ARG A 49 -6.10 -2.49 -14.49
C ARG A 49 -5.76 -3.47 -13.37
N ALA A 50 -5.73 -4.77 -13.67
CA ALA A 50 -5.48 -5.79 -12.65
C ALA A 50 -4.06 -5.68 -12.06
N ALA A 51 -3.05 -5.42 -12.89
CA ALA A 51 -1.68 -5.25 -12.43
C ALA A 51 -1.54 -4.00 -11.55
N SER A 52 -2.21 -2.91 -11.91
CA SER A 52 -2.21 -1.68 -11.13
C SER A 52 -2.80 -1.91 -9.73
N TYR A 53 -3.95 -2.58 -9.65
CA TYR A 53 -4.57 -2.93 -8.37
C TYR A 53 -3.71 -3.92 -7.58
N ALA A 54 -3.12 -4.89 -8.25
CA ALA A 54 -2.29 -5.90 -7.59
C ALA A 54 -1.06 -5.29 -6.92
N LYS A 55 -0.39 -4.35 -7.57
CA LYS A 55 0.75 -3.63 -6.97
C LYS A 55 0.32 -2.86 -5.72
N ARG A 56 -0.82 -2.21 -5.78
CA ARG A 56 -1.34 -1.43 -4.66
C ARG A 56 -1.81 -2.33 -3.53
N PHE A 57 -2.42 -3.46 -3.85
CA PHE A 57 -2.79 -4.46 -2.86
C PHE A 57 -1.54 -5.00 -2.14
N ALA A 58 -0.50 -5.34 -2.91
CA ALA A 58 0.77 -5.79 -2.35
C ALA A 58 1.39 -4.72 -1.44
N ALA A 59 1.29 -3.45 -1.81
CA ALA A 59 1.80 -2.34 -0.99
C ALA A 59 1.09 -2.27 0.37
N LYS A 60 -0.23 -2.47 0.40
CA LYS A 60 -1.00 -2.45 1.64
C LYS A 60 -0.62 -3.60 2.56
N GLU A 61 -0.48 -4.80 1.99
CA GLU A 61 -0.06 -5.97 2.75
C GLU A 61 1.37 -5.80 3.28
N ALA A 62 2.28 -5.29 2.45
CA ALA A 62 3.66 -5.01 2.85
C ALA A 62 3.70 -3.95 3.96
N CYS A 63 2.89 -2.91 3.85
CA CYS A 63 2.80 -1.86 4.86
C CYS A 63 2.29 -2.40 6.19
N ALA A 64 1.26 -3.24 6.16
CA ALA A 64 0.72 -3.86 7.37
C ALA A 64 1.76 -4.75 8.06
N LYS A 65 2.57 -5.47 7.27
CA LYS A 65 3.69 -6.25 7.82
C LYS A 65 4.74 -5.33 8.47
N ALA A 66 5.05 -4.20 7.83
CA ALA A 66 5.98 -3.22 8.38
C ALA A 66 5.45 -2.59 9.68
N LEU A 67 4.14 -2.39 9.78
CA LEU A 67 3.49 -1.92 11.00
C LEU A 67 3.41 -3.01 12.08
N GLY A 68 3.64 -4.26 11.71
CA GLY A 68 3.63 -5.39 12.64
C GLY A 68 2.23 -5.88 13.02
N THR A 69 1.20 -5.52 12.27
CA THR A 69 -0.18 -5.83 12.63
C THR A 69 -0.86 -6.86 11.73
N GLY A 70 -0.52 -6.89 10.44
CA GLY A 70 -1.36 -7.56 9.44
C GLY A 70 -2.63 -6.76 9.17
N VAL A 71 -3.54 -7.30 8.32
CA VAL A 71 -4.79 -6.67 7.90
C VAL A 71 -5.91 -7.68 7.91
N PRO A 72 -7.12 -7.37 8.38
CA PRO A 72 -7.47 -6.23 9.24
C PRO A 72 -7.21 -6.60 10.71
N ARG A 73 -6.30 -5.93 11.33
CA ARG A 73 -5.99 -6.16 12.75
C ARG A 73 -5.67 -4.85 13.42
N ARG A 74 -6.04 -4.74 14.72
CA ARG A 74 -5.75 -3.58 15.56
C ARG A 74 -6.19 -2.26 14.92
N GLY A 75 -7.31 -2.29 14.18
CA GLY A 75 -7.84 -1.11 13.52
C GLY A 75 -7.15 -0.73 12.22
N VAL A 76 -6.21 -1.55 11.74
CA VAL A 76 -5.52 -1.29 10.47
C VAL A 76 -6.33 -1.92 9.32
N HIS A 77 -6.80 -1.08 8.40
CA HIS A 77 -7.61 -1.50 7.24
C HIS A 77 -6.91 -1.11 5.94
N TRP A 78 -7.21 -1.85 4.86
CA TRP A 78 -6.57 -1.62 3.56
C TRP A 78 -6.72 -0.18 3.06
N ALA A 79 -7.92 0.39 3.16
CA ALA A 79 -8.20 1.74 2.66
C ALA A 79 -7.46 2.84 3.46
N ASP A 80 -6.95 2.51 4.65
CA ASP A 80 -6.17 3.44 5.47
C ASP A 80 -4.70 3.52 5.05
N MET A 81 -4.28 2.66 4.13
CA MET A 81 -2.90 2.60 3.64
C MET A 81 -2.87 2.92 2.15
N GLY A 82 -2.99 4.19 1.82
CA GLY A 82 -3.08 4.64 0.43
C GLY A 82 -1.73 4.79 -0.24
N VAL A 83 -1.61 4.27 -1.46
CA VAL A 83 -0.45 4.52 -2.30
C VAL A 83 -0.68 5.83 -3.04
N ILE A 84 0.27 6.75 -2.89
CA ILE A 84 0.25 8.02 -3.60
C ILE A 84 1.59 8.21 -4.31
N ASN A 85 1.63 9.13 -5.27
CA ASN A 85 2.87 9.48 -5.93
C ASN A 85 3.26 10.90 -5.53
N LEU A 86 4.53 11.06 -5.18
CA LEU A 86 5.12 12.37 -4.96
C LEU A 86 5.19 13.13 -6.29
N ARG A 87 5.45 14.42 -6.23
CA ARG A 87 5.59 15.27 -7.41
C ARG A 87 6.65 14.73 -8.38
N SER A 88 7.70 14.10 -7.86
CA SER A 88 8.75 13.45 -8.66
C SER A 88 8.28 12.19 -9.40
N GLY A 89 7.08 11.69 -9.12
CA GLY A 89 6.58 10.41 -9.62
C GLY A 89 6.88 9.22 -8.70
N LYS A 90 7.75 9.41 -7.71
CA LYS A 90 8.12 8.36 -6.76
C LYS A 90 6.92 7.95 -5.91
N PRO A 91 6.61 6.65 -5.78
CA PRO A 91 5.51 6.21 -4.94
C PRO A 91 5.87 6.33 -3.46
N THR A 92 4.87 6.62 -2.65
CA THR A 92 4.95 6.56 -1.21
C THR A 92 3.58 6.18 -0.66
N MET A 93 3.45 6.12 0.66
CA MET A 93 2.17 5.78 1.28
C MET A 93 1.69 6.91 2.19
N ALA A 94 0.40 7.17 2.12
CA ALA A 94 -0.30 8.08 3.02
C ALA A 94 -1.18 7.23 3.93
N LEU A 95 -0.91 7.25 5.23
CA LEU A 95 -1.66 6.48 6.20
C LEU A 95 -2.70 7.35 6.90
N THR A 96 -3.88 6.78 7.09
CA THR A 96 -5.00 7.42 7.79
C THR A 96 -5.57 6.45 8.83
N GLY A 97 -6.52 6.92 9.63
CA GLY A 97 -7.25 6.07 10.56
C GLY A 97 -6.36 5.23 11.47
N GLY A 98 -6.72 3.96 11.63
CA GLY A 98 -5.99 3.03 12.49
C GLY A 98 -4.55 2.78 12.07
N ALA A 99 -4.27 2.84 10.76
CA ALA A 99 -2.90 2.68 10.27
C ALA A 99 -2.01 3.86 10.69
N ALA A 100 -2.54 5.09 10.63
CA ALA A 100 -1.82 6.28 11.11
C ALA A 100 -1.57 6.21 12.62
N LEU A 101 -2.55 5.74 13.38
CA LEU A 101 -2.40 5.57 14.84
C LEU A 101 -1.31 4.54 15.14
N ARG A 102 -1.31 3.43 14.44
CA ARG A 102 -0.30 2.39 14.63
C ARG A 102 1.09 2.90 14.27
N LEU A 103 1.22 3.65 13.20
CA LEU A 103 2.50 4.26 12.82
C LEU A 103 3.02 5.16 13.94
N ALA A 104 2.15 5.96 14.54
CA ALA A 104 2.51 6.81 15.66
C ALA A 104 2.99 5.97 16.87
N GLU A 105 2.31 4.86 17.18
CA GLU A 105 2.69 3.97 18.28
C GLU A 105 4.11 3.41 18.13
N ILE A 106 4.52 3.03 16.91
CA ILE A 106 5.83 2.42 16.70
C ILE A 106 6.94 3.45 16.47
N THR A 107 6.58 4.72 16.27
CA THR A 107 7.56 5.78 16.06
C THR A 107 8.09 6.26 17.42
N PRO A 108 9.41 6.19 17.67
CA PRO A 108 9.96 6.63 18.94
C PRO A 108 9.71 8.11 19.20
N GLU A 109 9.59 8.47 20.46
CA GLU A 109 9.40 9.86 20.87
C GLU A 109 10.52 10.74 20.34
N GLY A 110 10.18 11.93 19.86
CA GLY A 110 11.14 12.86 19.28
C GLY A 110 11.56 12.55 17.85
N MET A 111 10.95 11.56 17.25
CA MET A 111 11.26 11.15 15.87
C MET A 111 10.04 11.29 14.96
N VAL A 112 10.30 11.34 13.66
CA VAL A 112 9.25 11.37 12.64
C VAL A 112 9.42 10.17 11.71
N PRO A 113 8.31 9.52 11.31
CA PRO A 113 8.39 8.37 10.41
C PRO A 113 8.47 8.81 8.96
N VAL A 114 9.24 8.05 8.17
CA VAL A 114 9.30 8.21 6.72
C VAL A 114 9.05 6.82 6.14
N ILE A 115 8.11 6.72 5.21
CA ILE A 115 7.77 5.46 4.56
C ILE A 115 8.41 5.42 3.18
N HIS A 116 9.21 4.40 2.95
CA HIS A 116 9.83 4.13 1.65
C HIS A 116 9.09 2.98 1.01
N LEU A 117 8.68 3.14 -0.24
CA LEU A 117 7.89 2.17 -0.99
C LEU A 117 8.53 1.89 -2.34
N SER A 118 8.65 0.62 -2.67
CA SER A 118 9.03 0.18 -4.01
C SER A 118 8.00 -0.79 -4.53
N LEU A 119 7.55 -0.57 -5.76
CA LEU A 119 6.55 -1.40 -6.43
C LEU A 119 7.13 -1.93 -7.73
N THR A 120 6.84 -3.19 -8.03
CA THR A 120 7.18 -3.76 -9.32
C THR A 120 6.14 -4.80 -9.72
N ASP A 121 6.02 -5.04 -11.02
CA ASP A 121 5.23 -6.14 -11.53
C ASP A 121 5.96 -6.81 -12.67
N ASP A 122 5.84 -8.13 -12.71
CA ASP A 122 6.33 -8.99 -13.77
C ASP A 122 5.34 -10.13 -13.86
N HIS A 123 4.46 -10.06 -14.86
CA HIS A 123 3.33 -10.98 -14.97
C HIS A 123 3.78 -12.44 -14.82
N PRO A 124 3.13 -13.24 -13.94
CA PRO A 124 1.83 -12.96 -13.32
C PRO A 124 1.90 -12.33 -11.92
N TYR A 125 3.03 -11.79 -11.49
CA TYR A 125 3.21 -11.31 -10.14
C TYR A 125 3.38 -9.80 -10.03
N ALA A 126 2.96 -9.27 -8.90
CA ALA A 126 3.22 -7.91 -8.46
C ALA A 126 3.86 -7.98 -7.08
N GLN A 127 4.78 -7.10 -6.79
CA GLN A 127 5.53 -7.11 -5.54
C GLN A 127 5.65 -5.70 -4.98
N ALA A 128 5.66 -5.61 -3.65
CA ALA A 128 5.89 -4.36 -2.94
C ALA A 128 6.89 -4.59 -1.80
N PHE A 129 7.72 -3.58 -1.58
CA PHE A 129 8.60 -3.48 -0.41
C PHE A 129 8.29 -2.18 0.31
N VAL A 130 8.15 -2.28 1.64
CA VAL A 130 7.95 -1.11 2.50
C VAL A 130 9.02 -1.12 3.58
N ILE A 131 9.66 0.02 3.75
CA ILE A 131 10.58 0.27 4.85
C ILE A 131 10.07 1.51 5.57
N ILE A 132 9.90 1.39 6.87
CA ILE A 132 9.55 2.53 7.71
C ILE A 132 10.79 2.93 8.49
N GLU A 133 11.21 4.16 8.27
CA GLU A 133 12.39 4.74 8.91
C GLU A 133 11.95 5.84 9.88
N ALA A 134 12.55 5.87 11.05
CA ALA A 134 12.35 6.97 11.98
C ALA A 134 13.58 7.87 11.95
N LEU A 135 13.35 9.17 11.77
CA LEU A 135 14.39 10.20 11.74
C LEU A 135 14.18 11.18 12.89
N PRO A 136 15.25 11.80 13.40
CA PRO A 136 15.08 12.84 14.42
C PRO A 136 14.15 13.94 13.92
N ALA A 137 13.23 14.40 14.76
CA ALA A 137 12.37 15.53 14.42
C ALA A 137 13.23 16.79 14.24
N PRO A 138 12.84 17.70 13.34
CA PRO A 138 13.53 18.99 13.21
C PRO A 138 13.52 19.75 14.54
N ALA A 139 14.63 20.43 14.84
CA ALA A 139 14.76 21.24 16.05
C ALA A 139 13.86 22.48 16.01
#